data_4dbc4ae4126c0300542d70734c7e8a9a
#
_entry.id   4dbc4ae4126c0300542d70734c7e8a9a
#
_cell.length_a   1.000
_cell.length_b   1.000
_cell.length_c   1.000
_cell.angle_alpha   90.00
_cell.angle_beta   90.00
_cell.angle_gamma   90.00
#
_symmetry.space_group_name_H-M   'P 1'
#
loop_
_entity.id
_entity.type
_entity.pdbx_description
1 polymer ?
#
loop_
_entity_poly.entity_id
_entity_poly.type
_entity_poly.pdbx_seq_one_letter_code
_entity_poly.pdbx_strand_id
1 'polypeptide(L)'
;WIPYFISDLSQFDPANCHALDEYRQVYGDDYLMQILQRYWIHLGGRALETFRPWLGKKTFQQILDENPRSCAADLTDTSHFHIDLFGNYIPGLCAGLAVCEDDLGTPLSMEKYPILVNLYQNGIGGLFVFARERYGFSPQRTHYINKCDLCTEIRSYLIANDYSDSTELRPVEFYIRN
;
A
#
# COMPACT_ATOMS: atom_id res chain seq x y z
N TRP A 1 -12.97 -2.62 -11.23
CA TRP A 1 -13.95 -2.69 -11.39
C TRP A 1 -15.09 -2.09 -10.89
N ILE A 2 -15.76 -1.50 -11.52
CA ILE A 2 -16.08 -0.27 -11.12
C ILE A 2 -17.19 0.20 -12.02
N PRO A 3 -18.24 -0.61 -12.12
CA PRO A 3 -19.41 -0.26 -12.91
C PRO A 3 -20.02 1.08 -12.47
N TYR A 4 -19.94 1.40 -11.17
CA TYR A 4 -20.53 2.64 -10.63
C TYR A 4 -19.70 3.88 -10.97
N PHE A 5 -18.39 3.80 -10.90
CA PHE A 5 -17.50 4.89 -11.29
C PHE A 5 -17.64 5.21 -12.77
N ILE A 6 -17.67 4.18 -13.61
CA ILE A 6 -17.89 4.34 -15.06
C ILE A 6 -19.27 4.93 -15.33
N SER A 7 -20.32 4.47 -14.63
CA SER A 7 -21.67 4.99 -14.81
C SER A 7 -21.79 6.46 -14.43
N ASP A 8 -21.21 6.85 -13.29
CA ASP A 8 -21.33 8.22 -12.79
C ASP A 8 -20.49 9.23 -13.57
N LEU A 9 -19.33 8.80 -14.07
CA LEU A 9 -18.40 9.66 -14.77
C LEU A 9 -18.51 9.58 -16.31
N SER A 10 -19.23 8.59 -16.84
CA SER A 10 -19.32 8.34 -18.27
C SER A 10 -19.92 9.50 -19.08
N GLN A 11 -20.75 10.33 -18.46
CA GLN A 11 -21.31 11.52 -19.09
C GLN A 11 -20.30 12.67 -19.18
N PHE A 12 -19.43 12.76 -18.16
CA PHE A 12 -18.41 13.82 -18.10
C PHE A 12 -17.14 13.40 -18.86
N ASP A 13 -16.69 12.17 -18.68
CA ASP A 13 -15.45 11.66 -19.26
C ASP A 13 -15.65 10.30 -19.94
N PRO A 14 -16.40 10.25 -21.06
CA PRO A 14 -16.68 8.98 -21.74
C PRO A 14 -15.43 8.32 -22.32
N ALA A 15 -14.37 9.07 -22.58
CA ALA A 15 -13.10 8.60 -23.12
C ALA A 15 -12.06 8.32 -22.03
N ASN A 16 -12.38 8.60 -20.76
CA ASN A 16 -11.46 8.48 -19.63
C ASN A 16 -10.12 9.20 -19.85
N CYS A 17 -10.18 10.41 -20.35
CA CYS A 17 -9.00 11.21 -20.75
C CYS A 17 -8.85 12.53 -19.99
N HIS A 18 -9.77 12.88 -19.11
CA HIS A 18 -9.70 14.09 -18.32
C HIS A 18 -8.71 13.99 -17.15
N ALA A 19 -8.00 15.09 -16.88
CA ALA A 19 -7.13 15.20 -15.71
C ALA A 19 -7.95 15.40 -14.41
N LEU A 20 -7.37 15.06 -13.26
CA LEU A 20 -8.04 15.21 -11.97
C LEU A 20 -8.53 16.63 -11.69
N ASP A 21 -7.81 17.65 -12.17
CA ASP A 21 -8.21 19.05 -11.98
C ASP A 21 -9.49 19.43 -12.74
N GLU A 22 -9.77 18.77 -13.87
CA GLU A 22 -11.00 18.95 -14.61
C GLU A 22 -12.20 18.36 -13.85
N TYR A 23 -12.01 17.23 -13.20
CA TYR A 23 -13.03 16.66 -12.31
C TYR A 23 -13.36 17.61 -11.15
N ARG A 24 -12.36 18.31 -10.60
CA ARG A 24 -12.57 19.32 -9.56
C ARG A 24 -13.48 20.45 -10.02
N GLN A 25 -13.33 20.91 -11.25
CA GLN A 25 -14.17 21.98 -11.82
C GLN A 25 -15.65 21.60 -11.89
N VAL A 26 -15.95 20.31 -12.12
CA VAL A 26 -17.32 19.81 -12.25
C VAL A 26 -17.92 19.42 -10.91
N TYR A 27 -17.15 18.77 -10.03
CA TYR A 27 -17.66 18.15 -8.80
C TYR A 27 -17.29 18.92 -7.51
N GLY A 28 -16.51 20.00 -7.62
CA GLY A 28 -16.06 20.79 -6.47
C GLY A 28 -14.75 20.31 -5.84
N ASP A 29 -14.25 21.09 -4.87
CA ASP A 29 -12.92 20.86 -4.27
C ASP A 29 -12.81 19.58 -3.44
N ASP A 30 -13.91 19.07 -2.93
CA ASP A 30 -13.98 17.86 -2.10
C ASP A 30 -14.27 16.57 -2.89
N TYR A 31 -14.29 16.64 -4.23
CA TYR A 31 -14.66 15.51 -5.09
C TYR A 31 -13.84 14.22 -4.82
N LEU A 32 -12.56 14.35 -4.48
CA LEU A 32 -11.72 13.19 -4.15
C LEU A 32 -12.20 12.48 -2.88
N MET A 33 -12.68 13.23 -1.88
CA MET A 33 -13.24 12.65 -0.66
C MET A 33 -14.57 11.95 -0.94
N GLN A 34 -15.40 12.52 -1.81
CA GLN A 34 -16.66 11.91 -2.22
C GLN A 34 -16.41 10.60 -2.98
N ILE A 35 -15.42 10.58 -3.89
CA ILE A 35 -15.02 9.37 -4.61
C ILE A 35 -14.56 8.27 -3.66
N LEU A 36 -13.71 8.59 -2.69
CA LEU A 36 -13.22 7.61 -1.73
C LEU A 36 -14.34 6.97 -0.92
N GLN A 37 -15.27 7.78 -0.42
CA GLN A 37 -16.39 7.32 0.39
C GLN A 37 -17.36 6.45 -0.43
N ARG A 38 -17.60 6.83 -1.67
CA ARG A 38 -18.59 6.18 -2.53
C ARG A 38 -18.11 4.87 -3.15
N TYR A 39 -16.83 4.78 -3.49
CA TYR A 39 -16.29 3.69 -4.32
C TYR A 39 -15.30 2.78 -3.62
N TRP A 40 -15.15 2.90 -2.31
CA TRP A 40 -14.29 2.03 -1.48
C TRP A 40 -12.87 1.89 -2.03
N ILE A 41 -12.27 2.99 -2.42
CA ILE A 41 -10.91 2.98 -2.94
C ILE A 41 -9.96 2.53 -1.82
N HIS A 42 -9.28 1.42 -2.05
CA HIS A 42 -8.21 0.99 -1.16
C HIS A 42 -7.03 1.95 -1.28
N LEU A 43 -6.69 2.61 -0.15
CA LEU A 43 -5.55 3.52 -0.07
C LEU A 43 -4.24 2.76 0.11
N GLY A 44 -3.80 2.12 -0.98
CA GLY A 44 -2.55 1.39 -1.12
C GLY A 44 -1.98 1.57 -2.53
N GLY A 45 -0.73 1.19 -2.78
CA GLY A 45 -0.11 1.31 -4.09
C GLY A 45 -0.18 2.72 -4.68
N ARG A 46 -0.59 2.85 -5.94
CA ARG A 46 -0.68 4.16 -6.64
C ARG A 46 -1.70 5.11 -6.04
N ALA A 47 -2.75 4.62 -5.40
CA ALA A 47 -3.72 5.47 -4.73
C ALA A 47 -3.08 6.32 -3.64
N LEU A 48 -2.02 5.82 -2.98
CA LEU A 48 -1.26 6.62 -2.01
C LEU A 48 -0.66 7.88 -2.64
N GLU A 49 -0.10 7.77 -3.83
CA GLU A 49 0.51 8.91 -4.54
C GLU A 49 -0.54 9.95 -4.90
N THR A 50 -1.67 9.50 -5.44
CA THR A 50 -2.78 10.37 -5.84
C THR A 50 -3.40 11.10 -4.65
N PHE A 51 -3.65 10.39 -3.54
CA PHE A 51 -4.43 10.94 -2.44
C PHE A 51 -3.60 11.53 -1.30
N ARG A 52 -2.28 11.29 -1.24
CA ARG A 52 -1.41 11.79 -0.16
C ARG A 52 -1.45 13.31 -0.01
N PRO A 53 -1.42 14.14 -1.07
CA PRO A 53 -1.49 15.60 -0.92
C PRO A 53 -2.74 16.08 -0.18
N TRP A 54 -3.83 15.31 -0.26
CA TRP A 54 -5.14 15.67 0.29
C TRP A 54 -5.40 15.05 1.67
N LEU A 55 -4.93 13.81 1.89
CA LEU A 55 -5.26 12.99 3.05
C LEU A 55 -4.09 12.76 4.02
N GLY A 56 -2.87 13.03 3.60
CA GLY A 56 -1.67 12.82 4.42
C GLY A 56 -1.59 13.86 5.54
N LYS A 57 -2.23 13.58 6.69
CA LYS A 57 -2.32 14.52 7.82
C LYS A 57 -1.81 13.94 9.14
N LYS A 58 -1.52 12.63 9.21
CA LYS A 58 -1.10 11.96 10.45
C LYS A 58 0.41 11.85 10.50
N THR A 59 1.00 12.14 11.64
CA THR A 59 2.42 11.87 11.89
C THR A 59 2.66 10.36 11.95
N PHE A 60 3.91 9.93 11.77
CA PHE A 60 4.25 8.50 11.90
C PHE A 60 3.92 7.96 13.29
N GLN A 61 4.09 8.77 14.34
CA GLN A 61 3.77 8.38 15.71
C GLN A 61 2.27 8.13 15.86
N GLN A 62 1.43 9.03 15.35
CA GLN A 62 -0.02 8.82 15.33
C GLN A 62 -0.42 7.56 14.57
N ILE A 63 0.25 7.27 13.45
CA ILE A 63 0.02 6.01 12.71
C ILE A 63 0.34 4.80 13.58
N LEU A 64 1.48 4.79 14.28
CA LEU A 64 1.86 3.67 15.15
C LEU A 64 0.89 3.51 16.33
N ASP A 65 0.54 4.58 16.99
CA ASP A 65 -0.35 4.59 18.16
C ASP A 65 -1.78 4.12 17.81
N GLU A 66 -2.29 4.52 16.64
CA GLU A 66 -3.62 4.13 16.16
C GLU A 66 -3.67 2.68 15.61
N ASN A 67 -2.53 2.07 15.31
CA ASN A 67 -2.46 0.75 14.68
C ASN A 67 -1.60 -0.24 15.51
N PRO A 68 -1.96 -0.50 16.79
CA PRO A 68 -1.18 -1.40 17.65
C PRO A 68 -1.35 -2.89 17.29
N ARG A 69 -2.31 -3.21 16.42
CA ARG A 69 -2.61 -4.59 16.04
C ARG A 69 -1.74 -5.06 14.88
N SER A 70 -1.59 -6.39 14.79
CA SER A 70 -0.96 -7.04 13.65
C SER A 70 -1.73 -6.80 12.33
N CYS A 71 -1.06 -7.01 11.20
CA CYS A 71 -1.70 -6.98 9.88
C CYS A 71 -2.23 -8.37 9.46
N ALA A 72 -2.37 -9.32 10.38
CA ALA A 72 -2.80 -10.68 10.07
C ALA A 72 -4.12 -10.71 9.28
N ALA A 73 -5.13 -9.96 9.73
CA ALA A 73 -6.43 -9.92 9.07
C ALA A 73 -6.34 -9.40 7.61
N ASP A 74 -5.51 -8.39 7.37
CA ASP A 74 -5.31 -7.86 6.01
C ASP A 74 -4.53 -8.84 5.13
N LEU A 75 -3.48 -9.48 5.67
CA LEU A 75 -2.59 -10.38 4.92
C LEU A 75 -3.24 -11.74 4.60
N THR A 76 -4.18 -12.19 5.43
CA THR A 76 -4.89 -13.47 5.24
C THR A 76 -6.27 -13.30 4.61
N ASP A 77 -6.62 -12.10 4.18
CA ASP A 77 -7.87 -11.86 3.45
C ASP A 77 -7.79 -12.51 2.06
N THR A 78 -8.56 -13.56 1.87
CA THR A 78 -8.68 -14.31 0.62
C THR A 78 -9.95 -13.97 -0.16
N SER A 79 -10.65 -12.91 0.20
CA SER A 79 -11.82 -12.41 -0.55
C SER A 79 -11.45 -12.00 -1.99
N HIS A 80 -10.18 -11.65 -2.19
CA HIS A 80 -9.58 -11.37 -3.49
C HIS A 80 -8.27 -12.18 -3.64
N PHE A 81 -8.02 -12.67 -4.83
CA PHE A 81 -6.80 -13.36 -5.18
C PHE A 81 -6.04 -12.56 -6.22
N HIS A 82 -4.85 -12.11 -5.86
CA HIS A 82 -4.01 -11.28 -6.73
C HIS A 82 -2.70 -11.98 -7.04
N ILE A 83 -2.37 -12.06 -8.33
CA ILE A 83 -1.06 -12.49 -8.83
C ILE A 83 -0.52 -11.36 -9.69
N ASP A 84 0.76 -11.05 -9.56
CA ASP A 84 1.43 -10.11 -10.44
C ASP A 84 1.85 -10.77 -11.78
N LEU A 85 2.41 -9.96 -12.69
CA LEU A 85 2.86 -10.45 -13.99
C LEU A 85 4.07 -11.40 -13.93
N PHE A 86 4.69 -11.54 -12.77
CA PHE A 86 5.85 -12.41 -12.52
C PHE A 86 5.49 -13.72 -11.82
N GLY A 87 4.18 -13.96 -11.60
CA GLY A 87 3.67 -15.16 -10.93
C GLY A 87 3.69 -15.08 -9.39
N ASN A 88 4.01 -13.95 -8.79
CA ASN A 88 4.00 -13.82 -7.34
C ASN A 88 2.57 -13.59 -6.81
N TYR A 89 2.22 -14.30 -5.76
CA TYR A 89 0.99 -14.02 -5.02
C TYR A 89 1.15 -12.77 -4.16
N ILE A 90 0.19 -11.85 -4.26
CA ILE A 90 0.13 -10.63 -3.46
C ILE A 90 -0.83 -10.87 -2.30
N PRO A 91 -0.36 -10.96 -1.03
CA PRO A 91 -1.22 -11.24 0.10
C PRO A 91 -2.18 -10.07 0.37
N GLY A 92 -3.45 -10.37 0.44
CA GLY A 92 -4.52 -9.38 0.60
C GLY A 92 -4.47 -8.30 -0.48
N LEU A 93 -4.46 -7.04 -0.08
CA LEU A 93 -4.30 -5.88 -0.97
C LEU A 93 -2.94 -5.16 -0.78
N CYS A 94 -1.93 -5.89 -0.27
CA CYS A 94 -0.62 -5.34 0.08
C CYS A 94 0.31 -5.22 -1.13
N ALA A 95 0.00 -4.31 -2.06
CA ALA A 95 0.80 -4.09 -3.26
C ALA A 95 2.30 -3.92 -2.95
N GLY A 96 3.15 -4.60 -3.71
CA GLY A 96 4.60 -4.63 -3.51
C GLY A 96 5.08 -5.64 -2.47
N LEU A 97 4.17 -6.38 -1.79
CA LEU A 97 4.52 -7.59 -1.05
C LEU A 97 4.19 -8.82 -1.91
N ALA A 98 5.03 -9.82 -1.84
CA ALA A 98 4.93 -11.02 -2.66
C ALA A 98 5.24 -12.29 -1.87
N VAL A 99 4.54 -13.37 -2.20
CA VAL A 99 4.88 -14.73 -1.80
C VAL A 99 5.11 -15.54 -3.07
N CYS A 100 6.24 -16.25 -3.16
CA CYS A 100 6.52 -17.12 -4.28
C CYS A 100 5.49 -18.24 -4.37
N GLU A 101 5.16 -18.66 -5.58
CA GLU A 101 4.20 -19.76 -5.84
C GLU A 101 4.57 -21.05 -5.11
N ASP A 102 5.87 -21.40 -5.05
CA ASP A 102 6.37 -22.59 -4.37
C ASP A 102 6.15 -22.58 -2.84
N ASP A 103 5.93 -21.42 -2.25
CA ASP A 103 5.73 -21.28 -0.81
C ASP A 103 4.26 -21.17 -0.42
N LEU A 104 3.36 -21.15 -1.41
CA LEU A 104 1.93 -21.08 -1.14
C LEU A 104 1.44 -22.33 -0.42
N GLY A 105 0.63 -22.12 0.64
CA GLY A 105 0.10 -23.21 1.45
C GLY A 105 1.07 -23.74 2.51
N THR A 106 2.27 -23.17 2.62
CA THR A 106 3.23 -23.50 3.68
C THR A 106 3.42 -22.33 4.65
N PRO A 107 3.81 -22.60 5.93
CA PRO A 107 4.15 -21.53 6.84
C PRO A 107 5.36 -20.74 6.35
N LEU A 108 5.22 -19.40 6.27
CA LEU A 108 6.32 -18.53 5.87
C LEU A 108 7.38 -18.44 6.96
N SER A 109 8.65 -18.66 6.60
CA SER A 109 9.76 -18.56 7.54
C SER A 109 10.23 -17.11 7.72
N MET A 110 10.68 -16.77 8.94
CA MET A 110 11.28 -15.46 9.25
C MET A 110 12.59 -15.23 8.48
N GLU A 111 13.27 -16.28 8.05
CA GLU A 111 14.50 -16.17 7.26
C GLU A 111 14.24 -15.69 5.83
N LYS A 112 13.21 -16.24 5.20
CA LYS A 112 12.86 -15.93 3.79
C LYS A 112 11.91 -14.74 3.65
N TYR A 113 11.01 -14.56 4.63
CA TYR A 113 9.93 -13.56 4.61
C TYR A 113 9.87 -12.72 5.89
N PRO A 114 10.98 -12.08 6.31
CA PRO A 114 11.03 -11.37 7.58
C PRO A 114 10.03 -10.20 7.68
N ILE A 115 9.76 -9.50 6.58
CA ILE A 115 8.83 -8.39 6.54
C ILE A 115 7.38 -8.89 6.67
N LEU A 116 7.00 -9.89 5.88
CA LEU A 116 5.66 -10.49 5.94
C LEU A 116 5.37 -11.09 7.30
N VAL A 117 6.33 -11.83 7.86
CA VAL A 117 6.18 -12.43 9.20
C VAL A 117 6.08 -11.35 10.28
N ASN A 118 6.89 -10.29 10.23
CA ASN A 118 6.77 -9.16 11.15
C ASN A 118 5.42 -8.44 11.02
N LEU A 119 4.96 -8.16 9.82
CA LEU A 119 3.65 -7.55 9.60
C LEU A 119 2.52 -8.45 10.11
N TYR A 120 2.62 -9.75 9.85
CA TYR A 120 1.63 -10.73 10.32
C TYR A 120 1.57 -10.80 11.85
N GLN A 121 2.70 -10.81 12.54
CA GLN A 121 2.78 -10.95 13.99
C GLN A 121 2.60 -9.63 14.74
N ASN A 122 3.28 -8.57 14.29
CA ASN A 122 3.50 -7.34 15.03
C ASN A 122 2.97 -6.08 14.32
N GLY A 123 2.45 -6.23 13.09
CA GLY A 123 1.90 -5.13 12.32
C GLY A 123 2.94 -4.06 11.90
N ILE A 124 2.45 -2.85 11.66
CA ILE A 124 3.30 -1.74 11.22
C ILE A 124 4.34 -1.34 12.28
N GLY A 125 4.01 -1.48 13.57
CA GLY A 125 4.95 -1.21 14.66
C GLY A 125 6.16 -2.14 14.62
N GLY A 126 5.94 -3.44 14.40
CA GLY A 126 7.02 -4.42 14.26
C GLY A 126 7.90 -4.16 13.04
N LEU A 127 7.30 -3.84 11.89
CA LEU A 127 8.06 -3.47 10.69
C LEU A 127 8.88 -2.19 10.91
N PHE A 128 8.32 -1.19 11.57
CA PHE A 128 9.02 0.05 11.90
C PHE A 128 10.26 -0.21 12.77
N VAL A 129 10.11 -0.99 13.84
CA VAL A 129 11.23 -1.36 14.73
C VAL A 129 12.29 -2.15 13.97
N PHE A 130 11.88 -3.15 13.17
CA PHE A 130 12.79 -3.95 12.35
C PHE A 130 13.62 -3.07 11.40
N ALA A 131 12.99 -2.17 10.68
CA ALA A 131 13.67 -1.29 9.73
C ALA A 131 14.59 -0.29 10.43
N ARG A 132 14.16 0.27 11.56
CA ARG A 132 14.95 1.23 12.34
C ARG A 132 16.20 0.58 12.93
N GLU A 133 16.05 -0.59 13.58
CA GLU A 133 17.15 -1.21 14.31
C GLU A 133 18.17 -1.89 13.41
N ARG A 134 17.72 -2.47 12.29
CA ARG A 134 18.63 -3.21 11.40
C ARG A 134 19.17 -2.38 10.24
N TYR A 135 18.40 -1.39 9.77
CA TYR A 135 18.72 -0.64 8.56
C TYR A 135 18.80 0.87 8.78
N GLY A 136 18.61 1.35 10.02
CA GLY A 136 18.69 2.77 10.35
C GLY A 136 17.54 3.61 9.78
N PHE A 137 16.38 3.00 9.48
CA PHE A 137 15.24 3.72 8.95
C PHE A 137 14.82 4.87 9.87
N SER A 138 14.61 6.02 9.26
CA SER A 138 13.97 7.18 9.88
C SER A 138 12.91 7.72 8.91
N PRO A 139 11.70 8.06 9.41
CA PRO A 139 10.64 8.60 8.56
C PRO A 139 11.11 9.85 7.80
N GLN A 140 10.95 9.83 6.48
CA GLN A 140 11.35 10.93 5.61
C GLN A 140 10.24 11.95 5.39
N ARG A 141 9.00 11.54 5.64
CA ARG A 141 7.82 12.38 5.49
C ARG A 141 7.32 12.86 6.84
N THR A 142 6.74 14.05 6.84
CA THR A 142 6.11 14.63 8.04
C THR A 142 4.72 14.07 8.29
N HIS A 143 4.02 13.65 7.22
CA HIS A 143 2.62 13.20 7.31
C HIS A 143 2.34 12.01 6.40
N TYR A 144 1.40 11.18 6.86
CA TYR A 144 0.95 9.94 6.21
C TYR A 144 -0.57 9.90 6.16
N ILE A 145 -1.11 9.14 5.20
CA ILE A 145 -2.55 8.87 5.10
C ILE A 145 -2.98 7.83 6.16
N ASN A 146 -2.27 6.69 6.18
CA ASN A 146 -2.62 5.53 6.99
C ASN A 146 -1.39 4.62 7.21
N LYS A 147 -1.59 3.46 7.86
CA LYS A 147 -0.52 2.48 8.12
C LYS A 147 0.14 1.95 6.83
N CYS A 148 -0.63 1.81 5.73
CA CYS A 148 -0.12 1.32 4.45
C CYS A 148 0.82 2.32 3.78
N ASP A 149 0.59 3.62 3.98
CA ASP A 149 1.48 4.68 3.49
C ASP A 149 2.84 4.66 4.20
N LEU A 150 2.86 4.56 5.52
CA LEU A 150 4.09 4.39 6.30
C LEU A 150 4.79 3.07 5.95
N CYS A 151 4.03 1.97 5.83
CA CYS A 151 4.54 0.66 5.43
C CYS A 151 5.24 0.72 4.05
N THR A 152 4.64 1.42 3.08
CA THR A 152 5.22 1.57 1.74
C THR A 152 6.52 2.36 1.79
N GLU A 153 6.60 3.44 2.57
CA GLU A 153 7.85 4.20 2.73
C GLU A 153 8.96 3.35 3.34
N ILE A 154 8.66 2.59 4.40
CA ILE A 154 9.62 1.68 5.04
C ILE A 154 10.16 0.68 4.01
N ARG A 155 9.28 0.04 3.25
CA ARG A 155 9.68 -0.95 2.23
C ARG A 155 10.50 -0.33 1.10
N SER A 156 10.14 0.88 0.65
CA SER A 156 10.92 1.62 -0.34
C SER A 156 12.31 1.96 0.18
N TYR A 157 12.41 2.37 1.45
CA TYR A 157 13.69 2.62 2.10
C TYR A 157 14.56 1.34 2.17
N LEU A 158 13.96 0.21 2.53
CA LEU A 158 14.69 -1.06 2.59
C LEU A 158 15.25 -1.45 1.22
N ILE A 159 14.47 -1.35 0.15
CA ILE A 159 14.94 -1.61 -1.23
C ILE A 159 16.10 -0.68 -1.61
N ALA A 160 16.05 0.58 -1.23
CA ALA A 160 17.11 1.55 -1.51
C ALA A 160 18.39 1.34 -0.66
N ASN A 161 18.32 0.53 0.41
CA ASN A 161 19.41 0.28 1.35
C ASN A 161 19.72 -1.24 1.46
N ASP A 162 20.12 -1.82 0.33
CA ASP A 162 20.65 -3.18 0.20
C ASP A 162 19.66 -4.34 0.49
N TYR A 163 18.35 -4.08 0.45
CA TYR A 163 17.33 -5.14 0.57
C TYR A 163 16.70 -5.51 -0.79
N SER A 164 17.38 -5.22 -1.90
CA SER A 164 16.88 -5.42 -3.27
C SER A 164 16.71 -6.90 -3.64
N ASP A 165 17.48 -7.80 -3.01
CA ASP A 165 17.41 -9.25 -3.26
C ASP A 165 16.29 -9.95 -2.47
N SER A 166 15.45 -9.19 -1.79
CA SER A 166 14.32 -9.71 -1.03
C SER A 166 13.37 -10.53 -1.90
N THR A 167 12.98 -11.69 -1.41
CA THR A 167 11.95 -12.52 -2.05
C THR A 167 10.55 -11.90 -1.92
N GLU A 168 10.33 -11.11 -0.88
CA GLU A 168 9.01 -10.62 -0.48
C GLU A 168 8.72 -9.17 -0.92
N LEU A 169 9.74 -8.37 -1.27
CA LEU A 169 9.57 -7.03 -1.81
C LEU A 169 9.62 -7.05 -3.34
N ARG A 170 8.53 -7.48 -3.95
CA ARG A 170 8.41 -7.68 -5.39
C ARG A 170 7.12 -7.09 -5.96
N PRO A 171 7.11 -6.70 -7.23
CA PRO A 171 8.30 -6.52 -8.06
C PRO A 171 9.11 -5.29 -7.59
N VAL A 172 10.43 -5.32 -7.78
CA VAL A 172 11.33 -4.21 -7.36
C VAL A 172 10.94 -2.89 -8.01
N GLU A 173 10.46 -2.94 -9.25
CA GLU A 173 9.96 -1.78 -10.02
C GLU A 173 8.80 -1.05 -9.33
N PHE A 174 8.07 -1.71 -8.45
CA PHE A 174 7.04 -1.06 -7.63
C PHE A 174 7.64 0.03 -6.73
N TYR A 175 8.88 -0.15 -6.27
CA TYR A 175 9.56 0.73 -5.32
C TYR A 175 10.47 1.76 -5.98
N ILE A 176 10.92 1.53 -7.21
CA ILE A 176 11.90 2.37 -7.94
C ILE A 176 11.20 3.44 -8.79
N ARG A 177 9.89 3.43 -8.87
CA ARG A 177 9.13 4.43 -9.66
C ARG A 177 9.28 5.81 -9.03
N ASN A 178 9.98 6.67 -9.77
CA ASN A 178 10.02 8.12 -9.57
C ASN A 178 8.72 8.77 -10.00
#